data_503596b424efaba8a1ae41c796c4a619
#
_entry.id   503596b424efaba8a1ae41c796c4a619
#
_cell.length_a   1.000
_cell.length_b   1.000
_cell.length_c   1.000
_cell.angle_alpha   90.00
_cell.angle_beta   90.00
_cell.angle_gamma   90.00
#
_symmetry.space_group_name_H-M   'P 1'
#
loop_
_entity.id
_entity.type
_entity.pdbx_description
1 polymer ?
#
loop_
_entity_poly.entity_id
_entity_poly.type
_entity_poly.pdbx_seq_one_letter_code
_entity_poly.pdbx_strand_id
1 'polypeptide(L)'
;MSKYWNPEFCVADFTIEDDTIICDSFYQMREVRLQHQRFDGGTVSLKRDLFWRPDAVCVLLYDPVRETVVLIEQFRIGAIDHPRSPWLLELVAGLVEPGETIEEVARRESIEEAGAKILHLEHISRFTPSPGGAREYIDLYCGCVDSEGLGGIHGLEGEGENIKVHLFPVDTAIAMIKTGDVDNAAGIIALQWLQLNRSIIKEKWSTNAE
;
A
#
# COMPACT_ATOMS: atom_id res chain seq x y z
N MET A 1 9.72 -20.31 -10.77
CA MET A 1 11.05 -19.74 -10.50
C MET A 1 11.20 -18.47 -11.34
N SER A 2 11.82 -17.42 -10.78
CA SER A 2 12.03 -16.16 -11.51
C SER A 2 12.94 -16.39 -12.72
N LYS A 3 12.71 -15.64 -13.82
CA LYS A 3 13.56 -15.64 -15.01
C LYS A 3 14.88 -14.89 -14.78
N TYR A 4 14.89 -13.95 -13.83
CA TYR A 4 15.98 -12.99 -13.68
C TYR A 4 16.84 -13.23 -12.44
N TRP A 5 16.25 -13.78 -11.38
CA TRP A 5 16.97 -14.04 -10.14
C TRP A 5 16.35 -15.23 -9.39
N ASN A 6 17.20 -16.10 -8.87
CA ASN A 6 16.82 -17.21 -8.00
C ASN A 6 17.63 -17.07 -6.71
N PRO A 7 16.97 -17.03 -5.55
CA PRO A 7 17.68 -16.99 -4.27
C PRO A 7 18.49 -18.30 -4.06
N GLU A 8 19.62 -18.19 -3.41
CA GLU A 8 20.44 -19.34 -3.00
C GLU A 8 19.71 -20.17 -1.95
N PHE A 9 19.03 -19.52 -1.02
CA PHE A 9 18.26 -20.15 0.05
C PHE A 9 16.76 -20.02 -0.19
N CYS A 10 15.98 -20.95 0.42
CA CYS A 10 14.53 -20.97 0.35
C CYS A 10 13.89 -21.16 1.74
N VAL A 11 12.60 -21.37 1.79
CA VAL A 11 11.87 -21.56 3.07
C VAL A 11 12.30 -22.78 3.87
N ALA A 12 13.01 -23.74 3.26
CA ALA A 12 13.56 -24.89 3.95
C ALA A 12 14.91 -24.62 4.63
N ASP A 13 15.52 -23.46 4.38
CA ASP A 13 16.85 -23.10 4.86
C ASP A 13 16.80 -22.22 6.13
N PHE A 14 15.63 -22.08 6.74
CA PHE A 14 15.46 -21.53 8.09
C PHE A 14 14.47 -22.36 8.91
N THR A 15 14.60 -22.26 10.23
CA THR A 15 13.69 -22.91 11.19
C THR A 15 13.32 -21.92 12.27
N ILE A 16 12.00 -21.77 12.53
CA ILE A 16 11.49 -21.05 13.69
C ILE A 16 11.54 -22.00 14.88
N GLU A 17 12.27 -21.64 15.91
CA GLU A 17 12.43 -22.40 17.16
C GLU A 17 11.35 -22.00 18.18
N ASP A 18 10.98 -20.71 18.19
CA ASP A 18 9.96 -20.17 19.09
C ASP A 18 9.34 -18.92 18.46
N ASP A 19 8.04 -18.72 18.69
CA ASP A 19 7.27 -17.58 18.23
C ASP A 19 6.25 -17.19 19.29
N THR A 20 6.61 -16.24 20.13
CA THR A 20 5.82 -15.81 21.29
C THR A 20 5.23 -14.42 21.05
N ILE A 21 3.90 -14.30 21.23
CA ILE A 21 3.22 -12.99 21.23
C ILE A 21 3.53 -12.28 22.56
N ILE A 22 4.24 -11.15 22.49
CA ILE A 22 4.61 -10.33 23.67
C ILE A 22 3.66 -9.14 23.88
N CYS A 23 2.91 -8.75 22.87
CA CYS A 23 1.82 -7.79 22.96
C CYS A 23 0.75 -8.15 21.94
N ASP A 24 -0.49 -8.27 22.36
CA ASP A 24 -1.66 -8.59 21.54
C ASP A 24 -2.69 -7.46 21.69
N SER A 25 -2.80 -6.62 20.65
CA SER A 25 -3.71 -5.49 20.61
C SER A 25 -4.27 -5.40 19.19
N PHE A 26 -4.53 -4.19 18.65
CA PHE A 26 -4.91 -4.01 17.24
C PHE A 26 -3.88 -4.63 16.29
N TYR A 27 -2.58 -4.47 16.62
CA TYR A 27 -1.48 -5.20 15.99
C TYR A 27 -0.76 -6.06 17.03
N GLN A 28 0.00 -7.04 16.56
CA GLN A 28 0.79 -7.90 17.44
C GLN A 28 2.27 -7.51 17.43
N MET A 29 2.89 -7.55 18.61
CA MET A 29 4.34 -7.61 18.72
C MET A 29 4.73 -9.03 19.12
N ARG A 30 5.65 -9.64 18.39
CA ARG A 30 6.07 -11.03 18.59
C ARG A 30 7.58 -11.08 18.82
N GLU A 31 8.02 -11.95 19.69
CA GLU A 31 9.41 -12.34 19.85
C GLU A 31 9.63 -13.67 19.11
N VAL A 32 10.48 -13.65 18.09
CA VAL A 32 10.76 -14.81 17.25
C VAL A 32 12.19 -15.25 17.44
N ARG A 33 12.42 -16.54 17.79
CA ARG A 33 13.71 -17.20 17.77
C ARG A 33 13.75 -18.11 16.57
N LEU A 34 14.81 -17.97 15.78
CA LEU A 34 14.99 -18.73 14.56
C LEU A 34 16.45 -19.02 14.29
N GLN A 35 16.68 -20.03 13.46
CA GLN A 35 17.98 -20.35 12.88
C GLN A 35 17.89 -20.32 11.36
N HIS A 36 18.87 -19.74 10.68
CA HIS A 36 18.92 -19.76 9.20
C HIS A 36 20.33 -20.03 8.69
N GLN A 37 20.44 -20.45 7.42
CA GLN A 37 21.70 -20.65 6.72
C GLN A 37 22.43 -19.33 6.48
N ARG A 38 23.76 -19.40 6.41
CA ARG A 38 24.64 -18.25 6.12
C ARG A 38 25.29 -18.42 4.75
N PHE A 39 25.50 -17.34 4.04
CA PHE A 39 26.18 -17.34 2.73
C PHE A 39 27.66 -17.76 2.80
N ASP A 40 28.31 -17.61 3.94
CA ASP A 40 29.69 -18.04 4.19
C ASP A 40 29.76 -19.45 4.82
N GLY A 41 28.67 -20.16 4.85
CA GLY A 41 28.52 -21.52 5.39
C GLY A 41 28.11 -21.57 6.86
N GLY A 42 27.53 -22.71 7.23
CA GLY A 42 26.97 -22.93 8.57
C GLY A 42 25.66 -22.19 8.80
N THR A 43 25.27 -22.11 10.06
CA THR A 43 23.99 -21.50 10.50
C THR A 43 24.23 -20.39 11.51
N VAL A 44 23.21 -19.52 11.68
CA VAL A 44 23.15 -18.51 12.73
C VAL A 44 21.81 -18.55 13.43
N SER A 45 21.82 -18.49 14.76
CA SER A 45 20.61 -18.35 15.58
C SER A 45 20.37 -16.88 15.89
N LEU A 46 19.15 -16.44 15.72
CA LEU A 46 18.72 -15.06 15.93
C LEU A 46 17.50 -15.01 16.84
N LYS A 47 17.42 -13.93 17.61
CA LYS A 47 16.21 -13.49 18.30
C LYS A 47 15.83 -12.13 17.74
N ARG A 48 14.57 -11.96 17.34
CA ARG A 48 14.06 -10.71 16.74
C ARG A 48 12.68 -10.39 17.28
N ASP A 49 12.45 -9.09 17.47
CA ASP A 49 11.11 -8.55 17.66
C ASP A 49 10.49 -8.33 16.29
N LEU A 50 9.26 -8.80 16.12
CA LEU A 50 8.52 -8.75 14.86
C LEU A 50 7.18 -8.02 15.09
N PHE A 51 7.01 -6.89 14.42
CA PHE A 51 5.73 -6.20 14.33
C PHE A 51 4.85 -6.91 13.29
N TRP A 52 3.81 -7.57 13.76
CA TRP A 52 2.91 -8.35 12.91
C TRP A 52 1.66 -7.56 12.56
N ARG A 53 1.44 -7.35 11.28
CA ARG A 53 0.24 -6.69 10.73
C ARG A 53 -0.45 -7.59 9.71
N PRO A 54 -1.79 -7.45 9.54
CA PRO A 54 -2.49 -7.99 8.38
C PRO A 54 -1.90 -7.45 7.07
N ASP A 55 -2.10 -8.16 5.97
CA ASP A 55 -1.80 -7.65 4.65
C ASP A 55 -2.75 -6.49 4.34
N ALA A 56 -2.31 -5.57 3.47
CA ALA A 56 -3.08 -4.39 3.09
C ALA A 56 -3.14 -4.23 1.57
N VAL A 57 -4.10 -3.47 1.11
CA VAL A 57 -4.17 -2.99 -0.27
C VAL A 57 -4.07 -1.47 -0.29
N CYS A 58 -3.36 -0.94 -1.29
CA CYS A 58 -3.36 0.49 -1.61
C CYS A 58 -3.77 0.71 -3.05
N VAL A 59 -4.57 1.74 -3.31
CA VAL A 59 -5.10 2.02 -4.66
C VAL A 59 -4.85 3.47 -5.05
N LEU A 60 -4.08 3.68 -6.11
CA LEU A 60 -4.02 4.96 -6.80
C LEU A 60 -5.24 5.10 -7.69
N LEU A 61 -6.16 5.99 -7.35
CA LEU A 61 -7.33 6.28 -8.16
C LEU A 61 -6.96 7.29 -9.25
N TYR A 62 -7.16 6.91 -10.52
CA TYR A 62 -6.77 7.70 -11.68
C TYR A 62 -7.96 7.84 -12.66
N ASP A 63 -8.24 9.08 -13.02
CA ASP A 63 -9.17 9.44 -14.10
C ASP A 63 -8.38 9.71 -15.39
N PRO A 64 -8.41 8.80 -16.37
CA PRO A 64 -7.68 8.95 -17.62
C PRO A 64 -8.28 10.00 -18.57
N VAL A 65 -9.55 10.40 -18.35
CA VAL A 65 -10.22 11.41 -19.19
C VAL A 65 -9.85 12.81 -18.73
N ARG A 66 -9.91 13.07 -17.41
CA ARG A 66 -9.57 14.37 -16.83
C ARG A 66 -8.10 14.52 -16.46
N GLU A 67 -7.30 13.45 -16.67
CA GLU A 67 -5.88 13.44 -16.30
C GLU A 67 -5.65 13.81 -14.84
N THR A 68 -6.44 13.25 -13.95
CA THR A 68 -6.52 13.57 -12.54
C THR A 68 -6.30 12.32 -11.69
N VAL A 69 -5.56 12.46 -10.60
CA VAL A 69 -5.48 11.46 -9.53
C VAL A 69 -6.23 11.92 -8.30
N VAL A 70 -6.81 10.97 -7.58
CA VAL A 70 -7.45 11.20 -6.29
C VAL A 70 -6.50 10.71 -5.20
N LEU A 71 -6.17 11.59 -4.29
CA LEU A 71 -5.41 11.30 -3.08
C LEU A 71 -6.27 11.63 -1.86
N ILE A 72 -6.03 10.97 -0.76
CA ILE A 72 -6.69 11.21 0.50
C ILE A 72 -5.72 11.85 1.50
N GLU A 73 -6.25 12.70 2.38
CA GLU A 73 -5.50 13.31 3.48
C GLU A 73 -6.11 12.86 4.80
N GLN A 74 -5.30 12.24 5.66
CA GLN A 74 -5.75 11.78 6.97
C GLN A 74 -4.62 11.83 8.01
N PHE A 75 -4.99 11.87 9.29
CA PHE A 75 -4.06 11.80 10.41
C PHE A 75 -3.45 10.40 10.51
N ARG A 76 -2.11 10.35 10.66
CA ARG A 76 -1.38 9.10 10.88
C ARG A 76 -0.55 9.16 12.15
N ILE A 77 -0.89 8.29 13.11
CA ILE A 77 -0.14 8.18 14.37
C ILE A 77 1.35 7.87 14.16
N GLY A 78 1.69 7.16 13.10
CA GLY A 78 3.08 6.87 12.75
C GLY A 78 3.88 8.07 12.25
N ALA A 79 3.22 9.22 12.03
CA ALA A 79 3.81 10.48 11.57
C ALA A 79 3.67 11.63 12.60
N ILE A 80 3.51 11.30 13.90
CA ILE A 80 3.28 12.32 14.94
C ILE A 80 4.45 13.30 15.11
N ASP A 81 5.64 12.90 14.73
CA ASP A 81 6.87 13.70 14.75
C ASP A 81 7.29 14.18 13.35
N HIS A 82 6.40 14.04 12.35
CA HIS A 82 6.65 14.52 11.01
C HIS A 82 6.86 16.05 10.99
N PRO A 83 7.93 16.57 10.35
CA PRO A 83 8.35 17.95 10.47
C PRO A 83 7.35 18.99 9.94
N ARG A 84 6.40 18.57 9.08
CA ARG A 84 5.36 19.46 8.54
C ARG A 84 3.99 19.20 9.15
N SER A 85 3.53 17.95 9.12
CA SER A 85 2.18 17.57 9.56
C SER A 85 2.03 16.06 9.68
N PRO A 86 1.34 15.54 10.72
CA PRO A 86 0.92 14.15 10.76
C PRO A 86 -0.29 13.84 9.88
N TRP A 87 -0.91 14.83 9.23
CA TRP A 87 -1.89 14.60 8.17
C TRP A 87 -1.14 14.42 6.86
N LEU A 88 -1.16 13.19 6.33
CA LEU A 88 -0.41 12.81 5.14
C LEU A 88 -1.32 12.72 3.93
N LEU A 89 -0.76 13.05 2.75
CA LEU A 89 -1.37 12.73 1.46
C LEU A 89 -1.02 11.28 1.09
N GLU A 90 -2.04 10.45 0.95
CA GLU A 90 -1.90 9.03 0.75
C GLU A 90 -2.80 8.51 -0.38
N LEU A 91 -2.61 7.25 -0.73
CA LEU A 91 -3.57 6.49 -1.53
C LEU A 91 -4.71 5.99 -0.65
N VAL A 92 -5.85 5.67 -1.24
CA VAL A 92 -6.87 4.84 -0.60
C VAL A 92 -6.23 3.53 -0.16
N ALA A 93 -6.50 3.08 1.07
CA ALA A 93 -5.87 1.87 1.61
C ALA A 93 -6.72 1.19 2.68
N GLY A 94 -6.75 -0.15 2.66
CA GLY A 94 -7.43 -0.93 3.67
C GLY A 94 -6.71 -2.22 4.03
N LEU A 95 -7.01 -2.74 5.20
CA LEU A 95 -6.55 -4.05 5.66
C LEU A 95 -7.38 -5.16 5.01
N VAL A 96 -6.72 -6.24 4.65
CA VAL A 96 -7.41 -7.43 4.11
C VAL A 96 -7.94 -8.26 5.26
N GLU A 97 -9.25 -8.35 5.38
CA GLU A 97 -9.92 -9.15 6.40
C GLU A 97 -10.02 -10.63 5.98
N PRO A 98 -10.18 -11.55 6.95
CA PRO A 98 -10.35 -12.96 6.64
C PRO A 98 -11.59 -13.20 5.76
N GLY A 99 -11.37 -13.79 4.58
CA GLY A 99 -12.43 -14.13 3.63
C GLY A 99 -12.62 -13.12 2.52
N GLU A 100 -11.99 -11.94 2.57
CA GLU A 100 -11.98 -10.97 1.49
C GLU A 100 -10.86 -11.26 0.47
N THR A 101 -11.13 -11.00 -0.77
CA THR A 101 -10.09 -10.88 -1.80
C THR A 101 -9.50 -9.47 -1.81
N ILE A 102 -8.25 -9.34 -2.22
CA ILE A 102 -7.57 -8.04 -2.31
C ILE A 102 -8.32 -7.05 -3.21
N GLU A 103 -8.92 -7.53 -4.31
CA GLU A 103 -9.71 -6.68 -5.21
C GLU A 103 -11.03 -6.22 -4.61
N GLU A 104 -11.69 -7.04 -3.78
CA GLU A 104 -12.89 -6.63 -3.03
C GLU A 104 -12.57 -5.53 -2.04
N VAL A 105 -11.49 -5.66 -1.28
CA VAL A 105 -11.01 -4.60 -0.36
C VAL A 105 -10.70 -3.33 -1.13
N ALA A 106 -9.95 -3.41 -2.24
CA ALA A 106 -9.62 -2.24 -3.06
C ALA A 106 -10.88 -1.46 -3.49
N ARG A 107 -11.95 -2.16 -3.86
CA ARG A 107 -13.21 -1.54 -4.28
C ARG A 107 -14.02 -0.98 -3.11
N ARG A 108 -14.10 -1.70 -2.00
CA ARG A 108 -14.79 -1.29 -0.79
C ARG A 108 -14.18 0.00 -0.23
N GLU A 109 -12.87 -0.02 0.00
CA GLU A 109 -12.13 1.13 0.56
C GLU A 109 -12.20 2.37 -0.33
N SER A 110 -12.18 2.18 -1.67
CA SER A 110 -12.31 3.32 -2.59
C SER A 110 -13.67 4.03 -2.47
N ILE A 111 -14.71 3.30 -2.12
CA ILE A 111 -16.03 3.89 -1.86
C ILE A 111 -16.06 4.54 -0.46
N GLU A 112 -15.54 3.88 0.57
CA GLU A 112 -15.59 4.33 1.96
C GLU A 112 -14.71 5.56 2.18
N GLU A 113 -13.47 5.55 1.68
CA GLU A 113 -12.50 6.62 1.90
C GLU A 113 -12.57 7.78 0.87
N ALA A 114 -13.09 7.53 -0.35
CA ALA A 114 -13.06 8.53 -1.42
C ALA A 114 -14.39 8.73 -2.15
N GLY A 115 -15.43 7.94 -1.86
CA GLY A 115 -16.69 7.95 -2.60
C GLY A 115 -16.53 7.48 -4.06
N ALA A 116 -15.42 6.84 -4.39
CA ALA A 116 -15.01 6.56 -5.76
C ALA A 116 -15.36 5.12 -6.16
N LYS A 117 -16.06 4.96 -7.27
CA LYS A 117 -16.35 3.65 -7.88
C LYS A 117 -15.26 3.29 -8.89
N ILE A 118 -14.53 2.21 -8.64
CA ILE A 118 -13.53 1.69 -9.56
C ILE A 118 -14.21 1.01 -10.75
N LEU A 119 -13.90 1.48 -11.97
CA LEU A 119 -14.34 0.92 -13.24
C LEU A 119 -13.43 -0.22 -13.69
N HIS A 120 -12.12 0.01 -13.68
CA HIS A 120 -11.07 -0.97 -14.02
C HIS A 120 -10.00 -0.95 -12.93
N LEU A 121 -9.35 -2.11 -12.71
CA LEU A 121 -8.30 -2.27 -11.72
C LEU A 121 -7.07 -2.90 -12.39
N GLU A 122 -5.91 -2.32 -12.16
CA GLU A 122 -4.62 -2.80 -12.65
C GLU A 122 -3.67 -3.02 -11.48
N HIS A 123 -3.15 -4.24 -11.35
CA HIS A 123 -2.15 -4.55 -10.33
C HIS A 123 -0.79 -3.95 -10.70
N ILE A 124 -0.22 -3.17 -9.79
CA ILE A 124 1.09 -2.54 -9.97
C ILE A 124 2.19 -3.48 -9.46
N SER A 125 2.13 -3.81 -8.19
CA SER A 125 3.12 -4.66 -7.51
C SER A 125 2.63 -5.08 -6.13
N ARG A 126 3.28 -6.11 -5.58
CA ARG A 126 3.22 -6.42 -4.15
C ARG A 126 4.58 -6.11 -3.53
N PHE A 127 4.60 -5.41 -2.41
CA PHE A 127 5.83 -5.02 -1.73
C PHE A 127 5.72 -5.13 -0.21
N THR A 128 6.88 -5.12 0.45
CA THR A 128 6.99 -5.10 1.91
C THR A 128 7.55 -3.73 2.34
N PRO A 129 6.85 -2.95 3.19
CA PRO A 129 7.28 -1.61 3.55
C PRO A 129 8.52 -1.60 4.45
N SER A 130 8.66 -2.57 5.35
CA SER A 130 9.78 -2.61 6.31
C SER A 130 10.15 -4.05 6.72
N PRO A 131 10.71 -4.86 5.80
CA PRO A 131 10.91 -6.31 6.03
C PRO A 131 11.96 -6.64 7.09
N GLY A 132 12.72 -5.65 7.57
CA GLY A 132 13.68 -5.84 8.65
C GLY A 132 13.06 -6.05 10.04
N GLY A 133 11.80 -5.67 10.24
CA GLY A 133 11.16 -5.76 11.55
C GLY A 133 9.63 -5.81 11.52
N ALA A 134 9.02 -5.63 10.35
CA ALA A 134 7.57 -5.73 10.17
C ALA A 134 7.20 -6.85 9.20
N ARG A 135 6.21 -7.63 9.58
CA ARG A 135 5.53 -8.58 8.69
C ARG A 135 4.26 -7.90 8.19
N GLU A 136 4.36 -7.35 7.01
CA GLU A 136 3.27 -6.73 6.26
C GLU A 136 3.57 -6.85 4.77
N TYR A 137 2.56 -7.25 3.99
CA TYR A 137 2.59 -7.16 2.53
C TYR A 137 1.53 -6.19 2.07
N ILE A 138 1.88 -5.34 1.12
CA ILE A 138 0.96 -4.38 0.51
C ILE A 138 0.82 -4.73 -0.97
N ASP A 139 -0.41 -5.03 -1.38
CA ASP A 139 -0.77 -5.14 -2.79
C ASP A 139 -1.17 -3.74 -3.31
N LEU A 140 -0.47 -3.27 -4.33
CA LEU A 140 -0.61 -1.94 -4.89
C LEU A 140 -1.31 -2.00 -6.24
N TYR A 141 -2.36 -1.19 -6.39
CA TYR A 141 -3.18 -1.11 -7.60
C TYR A 141 -3.28 0.31 -8.14
N CYS A 142 -3.62 0.40 -9.44
CA CYS A 142 -4.18 1.59 -10.06
C CYS A 142 -5.63 1.32 -10.41
N GLY A 143 -6.55 2.15 -9.92
CA GLY A 143 -7.98 2.08 -10.18
C GLY A 143 -8.43 3.16 -11.15
N CYS A 144 -9.10 2.79 -12.25
CA CYS A 144 -9.77 3.72 -13.15
C CYS A 144 -11.05 4.23 -12.49
N VAL A 145 -11.21 5.53 -12.41
CA VAL A 145 -12.41 6.18 -11.86
C VAL A 145 -12.88 7.32 -12.76
N ASP A 146 -14.16 7.70 -12.62
CA ASP A 146 -14.64 9.01 -13.03
C ASP A 146 -14.50 9.95 -11.83
N SER A 147 -13.64 10.95 -11.95
CA SER A 147 -13.36 11.89 -10.86
C SER A 147 -14.36 13.05 -10.77
N GLU A 148 -15.37 13.10 -11.65
CA GLU A 148 -16.38 14.13 -11.62
C GLU A 148 -17.22 14.07 -10.32
N GLY A 149 -17.22 15.18 -9.59
CA GLY A 149 -17.96 15.29 -8.33
C GLY A 149 -17.32 14.62 -7.13
N LEU A 150 -16.14 13.97 -7.27
CA LEU A 150 -15.38 13.46 -6.13
C LEU A 150 -14.81 14.62 -5.31
N GLY A 151 -14.62 14.37 -4.02
CA GLY A 151 -14.10 15.35 -3.06
C GLY A 151 -14.85 15.27 -1.74
N GLY A 152 -14.63 16.22 -0.84
CA GLY A 152 -15.30 16.28 0.46
C GLY A 152 -14.60 15.49 1.55
N ILE A 153 -15.37 15.15 2.59
CA ILE A 153 -14.93 14.41 3.77
C ILE A 153 -15.61 13.05 3.77
N HIS A 154 -14.83 12.02 3.99
CA HIS A 154 -15.21 10.61 3.96
C HIS A 154 -14.63 9.86 5.15
N GLY A 155 -14.74 8.53 5.14
CA GLY A 155 -14.32 7.61 6.19
C GLY A 155 -15.47 7.17 7.10
N LEU A 156 -15.23 6.15 7.89
CA LEU A 156 -16.20 5.55 8.79
C LEU A 156 -16.07 6.15 10.20
N GLU A 157 -17.13 6.82 10.69
CA GLU A 157 -17.16 7.43 12.03
C GLU A 157 -16.90 6.37 13.13
N GLY A 158 -17.38 5.14 12.92
CA GLY A 158 -17.18 4.02 13.85
C GLY A 158 -15.71 3.59 13.99
N GLU A 159 -14.87 3.91 13.01
CA GLU A 159 -13.44 3.64 13.00
C GLU A 159 -12.60 4.89 13.39
N GLY A 160 -13.26 6.00 13.66
CA GLY A 160 -12.62 7.25 14.02
C GLY A 160 -11.94 7.93 12.81
N GLU A 161 -12.38 7.62 11.61
CA GLU A 161 -11.82 8.18 10.38
C GLU A 161 -12.40 9.54 10.06
N ASN A 162 -11.52 10.44 9.64
CA ASN A 162 -11.85 11.74 9.10
C ASN A 162 -10.90 12.02 7.93
N ILE A 163 -11.36 11.68 6.74
CA ILE A 163 -10.54 11.59 5.53
C ILE A 163 -11.00 12.66 4.55
N LYS A 164 -10.08 13.51 4.11
CA LYS A 164 -10.35 14.54 3.12
C LYS A 164 -9.84 14.12 1.75
N VAL A 165 -10.73 14.16 0.77
CA VAL A 165 -10.43 13.77 -0.61
C VAL A 165 -9.94 14.98 -1.41
N HIS A 166 -8.82 14.79 -2.11
CA HIS A 166 -8.17 15.78 -2.97
C HIS A 166 -8.02 15.26 -4.40
N LEU A 167 -8.24 16.16 -5.36
CA LEU A 167 -8.03 15.89 -6.77
C LEU A 167 -6.83 16.71 -7.26
N PHE A 168 -5.88 16.05 -7.90
CA PHE A 168 -4.70 16.70 -8.45
C PHE A 168 -4.50 16.31 -9.91
N PRO A 169 -4.11 17.26 -10.79
CA PRO A 169 -3.57 16.89 -12.10
C PRO A 169 -2.42 15.90 -11.93
N VAL A 170 -2.34 14.87 -12.78
CA VAL A 170 -1.31 13.81 -12.67
C VAL A 170 0.10 14.39 -12.54
N ASP A 171 0.45 15.37 -13.38
CA ASP A 171 1.80 15.95 -13.38
C ASP A 171 2.10 16.73 -12.09
N THR A 172 1.07 17.33 -11.47
CA THR A 172 1.18 17.98 -10.16
C THR A 172 1.46 16.94 -9.07
N ALA A 173 0.69 15.86 -9.03
CA ALA A 173 0.88 14.78 -8.04
C ALA A 173 2.28 14.15 -8.15
N ILE A 174 2.77 13.92 -9.38
CA ILE A 174 4.13 13.43 -9.62
C ILE A 174 5.18 14.43 -9.08
N ALA A 175 4.98 15.73 -9.29
CA ALA A 175 5.89 16.77 -8.78
C ALA A 175 5.92 16.81 -7.25
N MET A 176 4.82 16.46 -6.57
CA MET A 176 4.70 16.40 -5.11
C MET A 176 5.65 15.37 -4.47
N ILE A 177 6.07 14.34 -5.19
CA ILE A 177 7.12 13.42 -4.72
C ILE A 177 8.44 14.18 -4.49
N LYS A 178 8.81 15.05 -5.43
CA LYS A 178 10.07 15.81 -5.35
C LYS A 178 10.03 16.86 -4.24
N THR A 179 8.88 17.44 -3.96
CA THR A 179 8.71 18.45 -2.90
C THR A 179 8.49 17.82 -1.53
N GLY A 180 8.26 16.50 -1.47
CA GLY A 180 7.95 15.76 -0.25
C GLY A 180 6.54 16.02 0.28
N ASP A 181 5.60 16.45 -0.57
CA ASP A 181 4.18 16.52 -0.20
C ASP A 181 3.55 15.13 -0.22
N VAL A 182 4.04 14.24 -1.10
CA VAL A 182 3.80 12.80 -1.06
C VAL A 182 5.13 12.14 -0.70
N ASP A 183 5.22 11.59 0.51
CA ASP A 183 6.46 11.06 1.09
C ASP A 183 6.32 9.62 1.65
N ASN A 184 5.15 9.01 1.50
CA ASN A 184 4.92 7.61 1.85
C ASN A 184 5.22 6.67 0.67
N ALA A 185 5.65 5.45 0.99
CA ALA A 185 6.14 4.50 0.00
C ALA A 185 5.09 4.13 -1.07
N ALA A 186 3.84 3.85 -0.67
CA ALA A 186 2.78 3.46 -1.59
C ALA A 186 2.48 4.57 -2.61
N GLY A 187 2.35 5.82 -2.14
CA GLY A 187 2.13 6.99 -2.99
C GLY A 187 3.26 7.21 -3.98
N ILE A 188 4.51 7.16 -3.50
CA ILE A 188 5.71 7.33 -4.36
C ILE A 188 5.76 6.24 -5.44
N ILE A 189 5.63 4.97 -5.07
CA ILE A 189 5.71 3.84 -6.01
C ILE A 189 4.60 3.94 -7.07
N ALA A 190 3.35 4.20 -6.65
CA ALA A 190 2.21 4.24 -7.55
C ALA A 190 2.28 5.43 -8.53
N LEU A 191 2.65 6.62 -8.05
CA LEU A 191 2.78 7.80 -8.91
C LEU A 191 3.93 7.67 -9.91
N GLN A 192 5.07 7.10 -9.50
CA GLN A 192 6.17 6.80 -10.41
C GLN A 192 5.78 5.73 -11.44
N TRP A 193 5.05 4.69 -11.01
CA TRP A 193 4.53 3.69 -11.94
C TRP A 193 3.56 4.31 -12.94
N LEU A 194 2.63 5.18 -12.50
CA LEU A 194 1.71 5.89 -13.39
C LEU A 194 2.47 6.76 -14.38
N GLN A 195 3.51 7.48 -13.95
CA GLN A 195 4.36 8.29 -14.82
C GLN A 195 4.95 7.47 -15.98
N LEU A 196 5.37 6.23 -15.70
CA LEU A 196 5.99 5.34 -16.70
C LEU A 196 4.97 4.62 -17.60
N ASN A 197 3.75 4.40 -17.10
CA ASN A 197 2.76 3.55 -17.76
C ASN A 197 1.50 4.30 -18.23
N ARG A 198 1.41 5.62 -18.02
CA ARG A 198 0.22 6.45 -18.25
C ARG A 198 -0.41 6.26 -19.63
N SER A 199 0.38 6.29 -20.70
CA SER A 199 -0.11 6.12 -22.06
C SER A 199 -0.66 4.71 -22.31
N ILE A 200 0.02 3.69 -21.81
CA ILE A 200 -0.38 2.28 -21.93
C ILE A 200 -1.72 2.03 -21.23
N ILE A 201 -1.86 2.57 -20.01
CA ILE A 201 -3.07 2.42 -19.21
C ILE A 201 -4.25 3.15 -19.84
N LYS A 202 -4.04 4.36 -20.36
CA LYS A 202 -5.08 5.09 -21.10
C LYS A 202 -5.59 4.31 -22.31
N GLU A 203 -4.71 3.79 -23.12
CA GLU A 203 -5.06 2.99 -24.29
C GLU A 203 -5.83 1.72 -23.88
N LYS A 204 -5.32 0.98 -22.87
CA LYS A 204 -5.94 -0.24 -22.35
C LYS A 204 -7.37 0.01 -21.87
N TRP A 205 -7.61 1.10 -21.16
CA TRP A 205 -8.94 1.39 -20.59
C TRP A 205 -9.89 2.03 -21.59
N SER A 206 -9.38 2.75 -22.61
CA SER A 206 -10.22 3.29 -23.68
C SER A 206 -10.80 2.20 -24.59
N THR A 207 -10.08 1.09 -24.79
CA THR A 207 -10.52 -0.05 -25.60
C THR A 207 -11.52 -0.96 -24.89
N ASN A 208 -11.65 -0.88 -23.58
CA ASN A 208 -12.60 -1.69 -22.77
C ASN A 208 -13.89 -0.93 -22.45
N ALA A 209 -14.13 0.24 -23.03
CA ALA A 209 -15.32 1.06 -22.82
C ALA A 209 -16.46 0.77 -23.83
N GLU A 210 -16.28 -0.23 -24.70
CA GLU A 210 -17.30 -0.81 -25.59
C GLU A 210 -17.84 -2.11 -24.97
#